data_aa695b31d7bc3acc80656f6399798610
#
_entry.id   aa695b31d7bc3acc80656f6399798610
#
_cell.length_a   1.000
_cell.length_b   1.000
_cell.length_c   1.000
_cell.angle_alpha   90.00
_cell.angle_beta   90.00
_cell.angle_gamma   90.00
#
_symmetry.space_group_name_H-M   'P 1'
#
loop_
_entity.id
_entity.type
_entity.pdbx_description
1 polymer ?
#
loop_
_entity_poly.entity_id
_entity_poly.type
_entity_poly.pdbx_seq_one_letter_code
_entity_poly.pdbx_strand_id
1 'polypeptide(L)'
;MWFFSKRYFPFWAVFAALLTTACNKDEVILDDRDHAPVITLDSESGVYTVKMGRELTIAPTVEYAEGATYSWIVDGKLAGSEPTYTAVFTELGEVYITFRVETAAGKAEAELRVDVLELTPPVISLALPAEGLKVLPGVEYTFTPDIQHSDQEDFRCRWLCAGEVVSTQMSYTFREEAVGSYPIRIEASNDDGTSFKEFVVEVVEKMPSEVRFEKLSHYCKTTDRSTFVGRAVYLAPSLAYIADPQFVWSVD
;
A
#
# COMPACT_ATOMS: atom_id res chain seq x y z
N MET A 1 21.17 -58.51 13.34
CA MET A 1 22.01 -59.16 14.36
C MET A 1 21.63 -58.63 15.72
N TRP A 2 20.98 -59.53 16.51
CA TRP A 2 20.85 -59.55 17.97
C TRP A 2 20.07 -58.44 18.66
N PHE A 3 19.18 -58.63 19.57
CA PHE A 3 18.38 -59.67 20.22
C PHE A 3 17.66 -58.99 21.38
N PHE A 4 16.36 -59.23 21.52
CA PHE A 4 15.51 -59.40 22.68
C PHE A 4 15.95 -58.91 24.07
N SER A 5 15.00 -58.28 24.81
CA SER A 5 14.49 -58.90 26.01
C SER A 5 13.19 -58.27 26.55
N LYS A 6 12.13 -59.08 26.54
CA LYS A 6 10.94 -58.90 27.36
C LYS A 6 11.30 -59.20 28.82
N ARG A 7 10.76 -58.42 29.77
CA ARG A 7 10.53 -58.90 31.14
C ARG A 7 9.15 -58.52 31.65
N TYR A 8 8.29 -59.50 31.78
CA TYR A 8 7.10 -59.54 32.63
C TYR A 8 7.52 -59.62 34.10
N PHE A 9 6.80 -58.97 35.04
CA PHE A 9 6.61 -59.40 36.39
C PHE A 9 5.27 -58.96 36.97
N PRO A 10 4.74 -59.60 37.98
CA PRO A 10 3.32 -59.99 38.02
C PRO A 10 2.49 -59.24 39.07
N PHE A 11 1.19 -59.46 38.93
CA PHE A 11 0.10 -59.21 39.85
C PHE A 11 0.41 -59.47 41.31
N TRP A 12 0.08 -58.45 42.15
CA TRP A 12 -0.35 -58.70 43.54
C TRP A 12 -1.51 -57.81 43.84
N ALA A 13 -2.66 -58.45 44.01
CA ALA A 13 -3.90 -57.85 44.50
C ALA A 13 -3.79 -57.64 46.02
N VAL A 14 -3.92 -56.37 46.45
CA VAL A 14 -4.27 -56.07 47.83
C VAL A 14 -5.59 -55.31 47.82
N PHE A 15 -6.62 -56.04 48.29
CA PHE A 15 -7.94 -55.49 48.53
C PHE A 15 -7.84 -54.68 49.83
N ALA A 16 -7.81 -53.36 49.75
CA ALA A 16 -8.04 -52.44 50.82
C ALA A 16 -9.43 -51.81 50.65
N ALA A 17 -10.40 -52.28 51.39
CA ALA A 17 -11.69 -51.62 51.48
C ALA A 17 -11.50 -50.31 52.23
N LEU A 18 -11.49 -49.21 51.48
CA LEU A 18 -11.59 -47.85 52.00
C LEU A 18 -13.07 -47.44 52.00
N LEU A 19 -13.64 -47.29 53.14
CA LEU A 19 -14.88 -46.55 53.34
C LEU A 19 -14.75 -45.14 52.77
N THR A 20 -15.29 -44.90 51.60
CA THR A 20 -15.49 -43.55 51.09
C THR A 20 -16.68 -42.94 51.84
N THR A 21 -16.41 -42.12 52.84
CA THR A 21 -17.32 -41.05 53.17
C THR A 21 -17.49 -40.19 51.96
N ALA A 22 -18.63 -40.31 51.29
CA ALA A 22 -19.07 -39.37 50.31
C ALA A 22 -19.25 -38.01 50.98
N CYS A 23 -18.22 -37.17 50.91
CA CYS A 23 -18.40 -35.75 51.05
C CYS A 23 -19.13 -35.32 49.78
N ASN A 24 -20.45 -35.16 49.84
CA ASN A 24 -21.17 -34.36 48.87
C ASN A 24 -20.62 -32.95 49.05
N LYS A 25 -19.57 -32.62 48.25
CA LYS A 25 -19.40 -31.25 47.84
C LYS A 25 -20.56 -31.01 46.87
N ASP A 26 -21.59 -30.33 47.35
CA ASP A 26 -22.47 -29.61 46.47
C ASP A 26 -21.56 -28.68 45.66
N GLU A 27 -21.17 -29.12 44.48
CA GLU A 27 -20.60 -28.28 43.50
C GLU A 27 -21.70 -27.28 43.15
N VAL A 28 -21.62 -26.10 43.74
CA VAL A 28 -22.53 -25.00 43.40
C VAL A 28 -22.18 -24.71 41.94
N ILE A 29 -23.00 -25.27 41.06
CA ILE A 29 -22.96 -24.88 39.62
C ILE A 29 -23.48 -23.45 39.64
N LEU A 30 -22.54 -22.48 39.63
CA LEU A 30 -22.89 -21.09 39.44
C LEU A 30 -23.52 -20.98 38.08
N ASP A 31 -24.74 -20.48 38.01
CA ASP A 31 -25.44 -20.15 36.79
C ASP A 31 -24.74 -18.93 36.17
N ASP A 32 -24.73 -18.80 34.83
CA ASP A 32 -24.22 -17.63 34.11
C ASP A 32 -24.78 -16.30 34.66
N ARG A 33 -25.95 -16.36 35.25
CA ARG A 33 -26.63 -15.22 35.91
C ARG A 33 -25.99 -14.73 37.20
N ASP A 34 -25.13 -15.53 37.82
CA ASP A 34 -24.48 -15.21 39.08
C ASP A 34 -23.12 -14.50 38.86
N HIS A 35 -22.68 -14.42 37.64
CA HIS A 35 -21.41 -13.79 37.25
C HIS A 35 -21.63 -12.47 36.54
N ALA A 36 -20.85 -11.44 36.88
CA ALA A 36 -20.76 -10.23 36.11
C ALA A 36 -20.19 -10.55 34.71
N PRO A 37 -20.61 -9.81 33.65
CA PRO A 37 -20.11 -10.05 32.31
C PRO A 37 -18.59 -9.83 32.21
N VAL A 38 -17.92 -10.59 31.35
CA VAL A 38 -16.50 -10.46 31.06
C VAL A 38 -16.33 -10.15 29.57
N ILE A 39 -15.66 -9.03 29.24
CA ILE A 39 -15.43 -8.59 27.89
C ILE A 39 -14.03 -8.99 27.46
N THR A 40 -13.92 -9.65 26.31
CA THR A 40 -12.65 -9.90 25.61
C THR A 40 -12.73 -9.23 24.23
N LEU A 41 -11.87 -8.24 24.02
CA LEU A 41 -11.78 -7.58 22.71
C LEU A 41 -11.14 -8.52 21.68
N ASP A 42 -11.56 -8.40 20.42
CA ASP A 42 -10.97 -9.10 19.27
C ASP A 42 -9.61 -8.50 18.84
N SER A 43 -9.18 -7.40 19.46
CA SER A 43 -7.84 -6.84 19.41
C SER A 43 -7.15 -6.98 20.77
N GLU A 44 -6.01 -7.67 20.84
CA GLU A 44 -5.25 -7.86 22.09
C GLU A 44 -4.79 -6.54 22.72
N SER A 45 -4.51 -5.54 21.91
CA SER A 45 -4.05 -4.22 22.36
C SER A 45 -5.20 -3.25 22.68
N GLY A 46 -6.44 -3.58 22.33
CA GLY A 46 -7.56 -2.65 22.34
C GLY A 46 -7.45 -1.51 21.32
N VAL A 47 -6.49 -1.62 20.38
CA VAL A 47 -6.30 -0.65 19.30
C VAL A 47 -6.73 -1.25 17.98
N TYR A 48 -7.53 -0.52 17.24
CA TYR A 48 -8.01 -0.85 15.91
C TYR A 48 -7.50 0.19 14.92
N THR A 49 -7.25 -0.23 13.71
CA THR A 49 -6.79 0.65 12.63
C THR A 49 -7.75 0.55 11.46
N VAL A 50 -8.15 1.70 10.94
CA VAL A 50 -9.01 1.79 9.75
C VAL A 50 -8.61 2.98 8.90
N LYS A 51 -8.77 2.88 7.59
CA LYS A 51 -8.59 4.04 6.70
C LYS A 51 -9.86 4.87 6.63
N MET A 52 -9.70 6.17 6.54
CA MET A 52 -10.80 7.14 6.46
C MET A 52 -11.79 6.75 5.35
N GLY A 53 -13.09 6.78 5.68
CA GLY A 53 -14.16 6.40 4.76
C GLY A 53 -14.35 4.88 4.58
N ARG A 54 -13.55 4.05 5.25
CA ARG A 54 -13.73 2.59 5.26
C ARG A 54 -14.55 2.15 6.47
N GLU A 55 -15.28 1.06 6.29
CA GLU A 55 -16.06 0.44 7.36
C GLU A 55 -15.14 -0.37 8.27
N LEU A 56 -15.33 -0.21 9.58
CA LEU A 56 -14.72 -1.02 10.63
C LEU A 56 -15.82 -1.71 11.42
N THR A 57 -15.68 -3.02 11.62
CA THR A 57 -16.52 -3.80 12.53
C THR A 57 -15.69 -4.29 13.70
N ILE A 58 -16.18 -4.03 14.91
CA ILE A 58 -15.59 -4.46 16.18
C ILE A 58 -16.54 -5.48 16.81
N ALA A 59 -16.05 -6.68 17.07
CA ALA A 59 -16.84 -7.82 17.49
C ALA A 59 -16.26 -8.51 18.74
N PRO A 60 -16.34 -7.88 19.93
CA PRO A 60 -15.84 -8.46 21.16
C PRO A 60 -16.61 -9.72 21.56
N THR A 61 -15.95 -10.61 22.28
CA THR A 61 -16.60 -11.74 22.93
C THR A 61 -17.00 -11.34 24.34
N VAL A 62 -18.22 -11.69 24.74
CA VAL A 62 -18.72 -11.43 26.09
C VAL A 62 -19.16 -12.75 26.72
N GLU A 63 -18.53 -13.11 27.84
CA GLU A 63 -18.92 -14.22 28.66
C GLU A 63 -19.93 -13.75 29.73
N TYR A 64 -20.82 -14.66 30.23
CA TYR A 64 -21.87 -14.39 31.20
C TYR A 64 -22.83 -13.27 30.77
N ALA A 65 -23.23 -13.30 29.48
CA ALA A 65 -24.03 -12.27 28.82
C ALA A 65 -25.54 -12.55 28.85
N GLU A 66 -26.07 -13.46 29.66
CA GLU A 66 -27.51 -13.74 29.71
C GLU A 66 -28.30 -12.49 30.12
N GLY A 67 -29.21 -12.06 29.21
CA GLY A 67 -30.01 -10.85 29.42
C GLY A 67 -29.23 -9.54 29.39
N ALA A 68 -28.03 -9.54 28.79
CA ALA A 68 -27.17 -8.37 28.69
C ALA A 68 -27.78 -7.26 27.86
N THR A 69 -27.50 -6.03 28.26
CA THR A 69 -27.66 -4.83 27.45
C THR A 69 -26.28 -4.30 27.06
N TYR A 70 -26.16 -3.85 25.83
CA TYR A 70 -24.90 -3.38 25.25
C TYR A 70 -24.95 -1.88 24.99
N SER A 71 -23.84 -1.20 25.16
CA SER A 71 -23.75 0.22 24.86
C SER A 71 -22.35 0.56 24.31
N TRP A 72 -22.32 1.12 23.11
CA TRP A 72 -21.13 1.70 22.50
C TRP A 72 -21.18 3.20 22.68
N ILE A 73 -20.18 3.77 23.31
CA ILE A 73 -20.10 5.19 23.64
C ILE A 73 -18.90 5.79 22.91
N VAL A 74 -19.15 6.74 22.02
CA VAL A 74 -18.13 7.46 21.24
C VAL A 74 -18.23 8.93 21.66
N ASP A 75 -17.12 9.52 22.09
CA ASP A 75 -17.06 10.91 22.56
C ASP A 75 -18.16 11.24 23.62
N GLY A 76 -18.43 10.29 24.50
CA GLY A 76 -19.43 10.42 25.57
C GLY A 76 -20.88 10.31 25.10
N LYS A 77 -21.14 9.96 23.83
CA LYS A 77 -22.48 9.79 23.27
C LYS A 77 -22.74 8.34 22.91
N LEU A 78 -23.96 7.87 23.16
CA LEU A 78 -24.38 6.55 22.74
C LEU A 78 -24.39 6.46 21.19
N ALA A 79 -23.60 5.52 20.65
CA ALA A 79 -23.45 5.31 19.22
C ALA A 79 -24.02 3.95 18.74
N GLY A 80 -24.24 3.00 19.66
CA GLY A 80 -24.80 1.68 19.32
C GLY A 80 -25.24 0.91 20.55
N SER A 81 -26.11 -0.11 20.35
CA SER A 81 -26.64 -0.98 21.42
C SER A 81 -26.61 -2.47 21.07
N GLU A 82 -25.93 -2.83 19.99
CA GLU A 82 -25.76 -4.21 19.55
C GLU A 82 -24.46 -4.82 20.12
N PRO A 83 -24.31 -6.14 20.16
CA PRO A 83 -23.08 -6.80 20.61
C PRO A 83 -21.84 -6.43 19.80
N THR A 84 -22.05 -6.06 18.53
CA THR A 84 -21.01 -5.64 17.60
C THR A 84 -21.19 -4.17 17.23
N TYR A 85 -20.11 -3.49 16.91
CA TYR A 85 -20.13 -2.11 16.47
C TYR A 85 -19.54 -1.99 15.08
N THR A 86 -20.33 -1.43 14.14
CA THR A 86 -19.88 -1.18 12.78
C THR A 86 -20.03 0.31 12.49
N ALA A 87 -18.93 0.94 12.04
CA ALA A 87 -18.93 2.37 11.75
C ALA A 87 -17.97 2.72 10.61
N VAL A 88 -18.25 3.87 9.98
CA VAL A 88 -17.36 4.53 9.02
C VAL A 88 -16.87 5.83 9.65
N PHE A 89 -15.54 5.99 9.73
CA PHE A 89 -14.91 7.17 10.28
C PHE A 89 -14.50 8.11 9.15
N THR A 90 -14.89 9.39 9.26
CA THR A 90 -14.69 10.40 8.19
C THR A 90 -13.64 11.46 8.55
N GLU A 91 -13.11 11.42 9.76
CA GLU A 91 -12.08 12.34 10.26
C GLU A 91 -10.83 11.56 10.64
N LEU A 92 -9.65 12.08 10.28
CA LEU A 92 -8.37 11.49 10.64
C LEU A 92 -8.07 11.65 12.12
N GLY A 93 -7.34 10.69 12.69
CA GLY A 93 -6.87 10.76 14.06
C GLY A 93 -7.37 9.62 14.94
N GLU A 94 -7.32 9.82 16.23
CA GLU A 94 -7.69 8.83 17.23
C GLU A 94 -9.14 9.04 17.71
N VAL A 95 -9.92 7.96 17.72
CA VAL A 95 -11.28 7.93 18.25
C VAL A 95 -11.31 6.98 19.43
N TYR A 96 -11.77 7.48 20.58
CA TYR A 96 -11.89 6.68 21.79
C TYR A 96 -13.32 6.19 21.96
N ILE A 97 -13.47 4.90 22.19
CA ILE A 97 -14.76 4.23 22.30
C ILE A 97 -14.79 3.45 23.61
N THR A 98 -15.89 3.53 24.35
CA THR A 98 -16.16 2.69 25.50
C THR A 98 -17.26 1.69 25.15
N PHE A 99 -16.96 0.41 25.26
CA PHE A 99 -17.95 -0.65 25.18
C PHE A 99 -18.37 -1.06 26.58
N ARG A 100 -19.67 -0.98 26.86
CA ARG A 100 -20.26 -1.31 28.15
C ARG A 100 -21.26 -2.43 27.98
N VAL A 101 -21.20 -3.39 28.89
CA VAL A 101 -22.14 -4.51 29.01
C VAL A 101 -22.72 -4.51 30.41
N GLU A 102 -24.04 -4.59 30.54
CA GLU A 102 -24.76 -4.66 31.82
C GLU A 102 -25.69 -5.87 31.84
N THR A 103 -25.64 -6.63 32.94
CA THR A 103 -26.52 -7.76 33.25
C THR A 103 -27.14 -7.58 34.64
N ALA A 104 -28.03 -8.47 35.05
CA ALA A 104 -28.55 -8.46 36.40
C ALA A 104 -27.46 -8.70 37.48
N ALA A 105 -26.37 -9.41 37.12
CA ALA A 105 -25.26 -9.71 38.03
C ALA A 105 -24.22 -8.58 38.13
N GLY A 106 -24.19 -7.67 37.20
CA GLY A 106 -23.21 -6.58 37.22
C GLY A 106 -22.97 -5.93 35.86
N LYS A 107 -21.86 -5.21 35.79
CA LYS A 107 -21.44 -4.51 34.55
C LYS A 107 -19.96 -4.71 34.29
N ALA A 108 -19.60 -4.65 33.02
CA ALA A 108 -18.22 -4.58 32.55
C ALA A 108 -18.08 -3.45 31.53
N GLU A 109 -16.89 -2.86 31.46
CA GLU A 109 -16.53 -1.83 30.50
C GLU A 109 -15.16 -2.15 29.91
N ALA A 110 -15.00 -1.91 28.59
CA ALA A 110 -13.74 -1.95 27.89
C ALA A 110 -13.54 -0.66 27.12
N GLU A 111 -12.38 -0.05 27.30
CA GLU A 111 -11.95 1.10 26.51
C GLU A 111 -11.13 0.63 25.33
N LEU A 112 -11.39 1.20 24.17
CA LEU A 112 -10.67 0.90 22.93
C LEU A 112 -10.42 2.19 22.15
N ARG A 113 -9.41 2.13 21.27
CA ARG A 113 -9.02 3.23 20.42
C ARG A 113 -9.08 2.79 18.96
N VAL A 114 -9.60 3.66 18.11
CA VAL A 114 -9.56 3.50 16.67
C VAL A 114 -8.64 4.55 16.09
N ASP A 115 -7.56 4.12 15.43
CA ASP A 115 -6.64 4.97 14.68
C ASP A 115 -7.15 5.10 13.24
N VAL A 116 -7.67 6.26 12.88
CA VAL A 116 -8.18 6.54 11.53
C VAL A 116 -7.06 7.13 10.69
N LEU A 117 -6.62 6.37 9.70
CA LEU A 117 -5.51 6.71 8.81
C LEU A 117 -6.01 7.34 7.51
N GLU A 118 -5.14 8.10 6.87
CA GLU A 118 -5.40 8.64 5.53
C GLU A 118 -5.36 7.54 4.45
N LEU A 119 -6.06 7.80 3.34
CA LEU A 119 -5.93 7.00 2.13
C LEU A 119 -4.58 7.33 1.45
N THR A 120 -3.92 6.29 0.96
CA THR A 120 -2.63 6.39 0.26
C THR A 120 -2.73 5.85 -1.16
N PRO A 121 -3.50 6.50 -2.06
CA PRO A 121 -3.55 6.10 -3.45
C PRO A 121 -2.17 6.26 -4.11
N PRO A 122 -1.85 5.52 -5.18
CA PRO A 122 -0.61 5.68 -5.91
C PRO A 122 -0.44 7.10 -6.46
N VAL A 123 0.79 7.62 -6.49
CA VAL A 123 1.10 8.92 -7.11
C VAL A 123 2.13 8.70 -8.21
N ILE A 124 1.75 8.99 -9.47
CA ILE A 124 2.58 8.76 -10.65
C ILE A 124 3.39 10.01 -10.99
N SER A 125 4.71 9.90 -10.97
CA SER A 125 5.64 10.89 -11.48
C SER A 125 6.37 10.35 -12.71
N LEU A 126 6.22 11.01 -13.84
CA LEU A 126 6.86 10.64 -15.10
C LEU A 126 7.43 11.90 -15.77
N ALA A 127 8.73 11.93 -15.93
CA ALA A 127 9.41 13.01 -16.66
C ALA A 127 9.21 12.83 -18.16
N LEU A 128 8.64 13.84 -18.81
CA LEU A 128 8.46 13.92 -20.24
C LEU A 128 9.08 15.23 -20.74
N PRO A 129 9.57 15.28 -21.99
CA PRO A 129 10.00 16.54 -22.62
C PRO A 129 8.87 17.58 -22.61
N ALA A 130 9.19 18.84 -22.35
CA ALA A 130 8.19 19.92 -22.29
C ALA A 130 7.43 20.11 -23.62
N GLU A 131 8.07 19.80 -24.73
CA GLU A 131 7.51 19.91 -26.10
C GLU A 131 6.79 18.63 -26.57
N GLY A 132 6.56 17.68 -25.66
CA GLY A 132 6.04 16.34 -25.98
C GLY A 132 7.15 15.39 -26.42
N LEU A 133 6.83 14.11 -26.52
CA LEU A 133 7.76 13.07 -26.93
C LEU A 133 7.60 12.77 -28.42
N LYS A 134 8.70 12.93 -29.16
CA LYS A 134 8.80 12.55 -30.57
C LYS A 134 9.84 11.46 -30.75
N VAL A 135 9.51 10.45 -31.54
CA VAL A 135 10.42 9.34 -31.88
C VAL A 135 10.39 9.07 -33.39
N LEU A 136 11.44 8.44 -33.92
CA LEU A 136 11.45 7.95 -35.29
C LEU A 136 10.79 6.55 -35.36
N PRO A 137 10.31 6.13 -36.56
CA PRO A 137 9.76 4.79 -36.74
C PRO A 137 10.75 3.70 -36.30
N GLY A 138 10.26 2.71 -35.57
CA GLY A 138 11.03 1.57 -35.08
C GLY A 138 11.98 1.85 -33.91
N VAL A 139 12.09 3.11 -33.46
CA VAL A 139 12.94 3.47 -32.32
C VAL A 139 12.19 3.15 -31.01
N GLU A 140 12.88 2.43 -30.14
CA GLU A 140 12.36 2.10 -28.80
C GLU A 140 12.54 3.26 -27.84
N TYR A 141 11.49 3.52 -27.06
CA TYR A 141 11.54 4.47 -25.96
C TYR A 141 10.93 3.83 -24.70
N THR A 142 11.70 3.76 -23.63
CA THR A 142 11.24 3.14 -22.37
C THR A 142 10.82 4.20 -21.35
N PHE A 143 9.58 4.10 -20.91
CA PHE A 143 9.03 4.88 -19.82
C PHE A 143 9.30 4.19 -18.48
N THR A 144 9.89 4.92 -17.56
CA THR A 144 10.20 4.47 -16.19
C THR A 144 9.65 5.49 -15.21
N PRO A 145 8.34 5.40 -14.87
CA PRO A 145 7.75 6.29 -13.89
C PRO A 145 8.28 5.99 -12.49
N ASP A 146 8.31 7.02 -11.65
CA ASP A 146 8.36 6.88 -10.20
C ASP A 146 6.92 6.85 -9.68
N ILE A 147 6.56 5.79 -8.94
CA ILE A 147 5.20 5.61 -8.42
C ILE A 147 5.29 5.40 -6.91
N GLN A 148 4.82 6.40 -6.15
CA GLN A 148 4.71 6.29 -4.71
C GLN A 148 3.58 5.33 -4.33
N HIS A 149 3.68 4.69 -3.16
CA HIS A 149 2.73 3.68 -2.65
C HIS A 149 2.55 2.47 -3.58
N SER A 150 3.62 2.12 -4.32
CA SER A 150 3.66 0.95 -5.21
C SER A 150 4.10 -0.34 -4.50
N ASP A 151 4.45 -0.27 -3.22
CA ASP A 151 4.89 -1.37 -2.36
C ASP A 151 3.74 -2.11 -1.66
N GLN A 152 2.49 -1.68 -1.83
CA GLN A 152 1.31 -2.32 -1.26
C GLN A 152 0.97 -3.60 -2.03
N GLU A 153 0.51 -4.65 -1.33
CA GLU A 153 0.22 -5.97 -1.90
C GLU A 153 -0.87 -5.94 -2.99
N ASP A 154 -1.82 -5.03 -2.86
CA ASP A 154 -2.94 -4.81 -3.77
C ASP A 154 -2.62 -3.87 -4.92
N PHE A 155 -1.37 -3.36 -5.00
CA PHE A 155 -0.94 -2.46 -6.07
C PHE A 155 -1.04 -3.10 -7.45
N ARG A 156 -1.58 -2.33 -8.41
CA ARG A 156 -1.71 -2.69 -9.82
C ARG A 156 -1.26 -1.53 -10.69
N CYS A 157 -0.58 -1.86 -11.77
CA CYS A 157 -0.16 -0.91 -12.79
C CYS A 157 -0.55 -1.43 -14.17
N ARG A 158 -0.98 -0.54 -15.08
CA ARG A 158 -1.22 -0.88 -16.48
C ARG A 158 -0.94 0.32 -17.39
N TRP A 159 -0.46 -0.02 -18.56
CA TRP A 159 -0.23 0.91 -19.65
C TRP A 159 -1.23 0.66 -20.75
N LEU A 160 -1.79 1.73 -21.28
CA LEU A 160 -2.70 1.68 -22.42
C LEU A 160 -2.13 2.52 -23.56
N CYS A 161 -2.25 2.02 -24.80
CA CYS A 161 -1.99 2.74 -26.02
C CYS A 161 -3.28 2.76 -26.84
N ALA A 162 -3.75 3.93 -27.22
CA ALA A 162 -5.03 4.11 -27.92
C ALA A 162 -6.23 3.38 -27.24
N GLY A 163 -6.20 3.24 -25.92
CA GLY A 163 -7.24 2.58 -25.12
C GLY A 163 -7.04 1.07 -24.90
N GLU A 164 -6.10 0.43 -25.60
CA GLU A 164 -5.81 -0.99 -25.45
C GLU A 164 -4.66 -1.18 -24.43
N VAL A 165 -4.79 -2.20 -23.55
CA VAL A 165 -3.74 -2.51 -22.56
C VAL A 165 -2.55 -3.14 -23.27
N VAL A 166 -1.39 -2.48 -23.16
CA VAL A 166 -0.13 -2.90 -23.81
C VAL A 166 0.90 -3.46 -22.82
N SER A 167 0.80 -3.11 -21.53
CA SER A 167 1.69 -3.64 -20.49
C SER A 167 1.03 -3.54 -19.10
N THR A 168 1.43 -4.44 -18.20
CA THR A 168 1.11 -4.38 -16.76
C THR A 168 2.36 -4.26 -15.89
N GLN A 169 3.49 -3.96 -16.50
CA GLN A 169 4.76 -3.78 -15.79
C GLN A 169 4.91 -2.33 -15.32
N MET A 170 5.78 -2.09 -14.35
CA MET A 170 6.11 -0.74 -13.86
C MET A 170 6.70 0.14 -14.97
N SER A 171 7.47 -0.43 -15.88
CA SER A 171 8.01 0.25 -17.04
C SER A 171 7.34 -0.24 -18.32
N TYR A 172 7.32 0.61 -19.35
CA TYR A 172 6.79 0.26 -20.66
C TYR A 172 7.73 0.74 -21.75
N THR A 173 8.06 -0.14 -22.69
CA THR A 173 8.84 0.20 -23.89
C THR A 173 7.90 0.36 -25.08
N PHE A 174 7.78 1.59 -25.52
CA PHE A 174 7.03 1.97 -26.72
C PHE A 174 7.89 1.75 -27.96
N ARG A 175 7.30 1.18 -29.01
CA ARG A 175 7.88 1.04 -30.32
C ARG A 175 6.78 0.94 -31.36
N GLU A 176 6.80 1.83 -32.34
CA GLU A 176 5.87 1.84 -33.46
C GLU A 176 6.61 2.14 -34.78
N GLU A 177 6.18 1.47 -35.85
CA GLU A 177 6.77 1.64 -37.21
C GLU A 177 6.00 2.67 -38.02
N ALA A 178 4.73 2.90 -37.71
CA ALA A 178 3.90 3.84 -38.48
C ALA A 178 3.99 5.26 -37.90
N VAL A 179 4.15 6.23 -38.79
CA VAL A 179 4.06 7.65 -38.45
C VAL A 179 2.65 7.98 -37.97
N GLY A 180 2.55 8.69 -36.82
CA GLY A 180 1.26 9.02 -36.23
C GLY A 180 1.35 9.51 -34.81
N SER A 181 0.18 9.77 -34.20
CA SER A 181 0.02 10.19 -32.80
C SER A 181 -0.54 9.04 -32.02
N TYR A 182 0.15 8.68 -30.94
CA TYR A 182 -0.18 7.55 -30.10
C TYR A 182 -0.48 8.04 -28.67
N PRO A 183 -1.75 8.10 -28.29
CA PRO A 183 -2.12 8.44 -26.92
C PRO A 183 -1.74 7.30 -25.98
N ILE A 184 -0.92 7.62 -24.99
CA ILE A 184 -0.47 6.69 -23.96
C ILE A 184 -1.09 7.10 -22.64
N ARG A 185 -1.55 6.12 -21.87
CA ARG A 185 -2.02 6.30 -20.51
C ARG A 185 -1.36 5.27 -19.61
N ILE A 186 -0.83 5.71 -18.49
CA ILE A 186 -0.47 4.86 -17.37
C ILE A 186 -1.52 5.02 -16.27
N GLU A 187 -1.97 3.91 -15.74
CA GLU A 187 -2.84 3.85 -14.56
C GLU A 187 -2.17 3.03 -13.47
N ALA A 188 -2.24 3.53 -12.26
CA ALA A 188 -1.80 2.85 -11.06
C ALA A 188 -2.93 2.87 -10.02
N SER A 189 -3.20 1.75 -9.37
CA SER A 189 -4.28 1.59 -8.40
C SER A 189 -3.86 0.70 -7.25
N ASN A 190 -4.48 0.95 -6.12
CA ASN A 190 -4.52 0.11 -4.92
C ASN A 190 -5.91 0.22 -4.30
N ASP A 191 -6.16 -0.42 -3.16
CA ASP A 191 -7.45 -0.35 -2.47
C ASP A 191 -7.83 1.08 -2.04
N ASP A 192 -6.86 1.97 -1.89
CA ASP A 192 -7.09 3.37 -1.49
C ASP A 192 -7.49 4.27 -2.65
N GLY A 193 -7.24 3.86 -3.89
CA GLY A 193 -7.66 4.63 -5.05
C GLY A 193 -6.86 4.36 -6.31
N THR A 194 -7.15 5.17 -7.34
CA THR A 194 -6.53 5.06 -8.66
C THR A 194 -6.01 6.43 -9.11
N SER A 195 -4.80 6.44 -9.64
CA SER A 195 -4.21 7.57 -10.32
C SER A 195 -3.88 7.23 -11.77
N PHE A 196 -3.83 8.24 -12.61
CA PHE A 196 -3.41 8.05 -14.00
C PHE A 196 -2.63 9.26 -14.53
N LYS A 197 -1.87 9.04 -15.58
CA LYS A 197 -1.22 10.09 -16.37
C LYS A 197 -1.38 9.78 -17.84
N GLU A 198 -1.76 10.80 -18.62
CA GLU A 198 -1.95 10.71 -20.08
C GLU A 198 -0.99 11.62 -20.79
N PHE A 199 -0.49 11.15 -21.92
CA PHE A 199 0.37 11.93 -22.83
C PHE A 199 0.31 11.32 -24.22
N VAL A 200 0.91 12.03 -25.19
CA VAL A 200 0.96 11.57 -26.57
C VAL A 200 2.42 11.36 -26.98
N VAL A 201 2.69 10.25 -27.66
CA VAL A 201 3.93 10.00 -28.38
C VAL A 201 3.66 10.23 -29.85
N GLU A 202 4.47 11.12 -30.49
CA GLU A 202 4.41 11.34 -31.91
C GLU A 202 5.54 10.55 -32.61
N VAL A 203 5.17 9.64 -33.51
CA VAL A 203 6.12 9.01 -34.43
C VAL A 203 6.20 9.88 -35.64
N VAL A 204 7.39 10.44 -35.91
CA VAL A 204 7.62 11.43 -36.99
C VAL A 204 8.65 10.90 -37.97
N GLU A 205 8.48 11.20 -39.27
CA GLU A 205 9.44 10.77 -40.31
C GLU A 205 10.85 11.37 -40.12
N LYS A 206 10.91 12.58 -39.57
CA LYS A 206 12.17 13.32 -39.37
C LYS A 206 12.11 14.05 -38.05
N MET A 207 13.18 13.95 -37.28
CA MET A 207 13.40 14.81 -36.13
C MET A 207 13.97 16.16 -36.54
N PRO A 208 13.66 17.26 -35.84
CA PRO A 208 14.33 18.53 -36.04
C PRO A 208 15.84 18.36 -35.89
N SER A 209 16.60 18.96 -36.82
CA SER A 209 18.06 18.96 -36.71
C SER A 209 18.51 19.68 -35.47
N GLU A 210 19.37 19.05 -34.67
CA GLU A 210 19.85 19.62 -33.44
C GLU A 210 21.36 19.79 -33.46
N VAL A 211 21.80 21.00 -33.12
CA VAL A 211 23.22 21.33 -32.97
C VAL A 211 23.46 21.79 -31.55
N ARG A 212 24.28 21.06 -30.85
CA ARG A 212 24.68 21.40 -29.46
C ARG A 212 26.18 21.66 -29.41
N PHE A 213 26.58 22.67 -28.66
CA PHE A 213 27.97 22.96 -28.39
C PHE A 213 28.27 22.64 -26.92
N GLU A 214 29.19 21.72 -26.72
CA GLU A 214 29.72 21.45 -25.39
C GLU A 214 30.93 22.32 -25.10
N LYS A 215 31.24 22.50 -23.80
CA LYS A 215 32.42 23.21 -23.36
C LYS A 215 33.66 22.31 -23.58
N LEU A 216 34.43 22.60 -24.60
CA LEU A 216 35.62 21.83 -24.95
C LEU A 216 36.93 22.48 -24.45
N SER A 217 36.88 23.75 -24.06
CA SER A 217 38.05 24.48 -23.58
C SER A 217 37.86 25.01 -22.17
N HIS A 218 38.90 24.88 -21.35
CA HIS A 218 38.90 25.42 -19.99
C HIS A 218 38.64 26.95 -19.95
N TYR A 219 39.00 27.65 -20.99
CA TYR A 219 38.89 29.11 -21.11
C TYR A 219 37.60 29.57 -21.78
N CYS A 220 36.75 28.67 -22.24
CA CYS A 220 35.49 29.00 -22.89
C CYS A 220 34.31 28.87 -21.90
N LYS A 221 33.51 29.92 -21.79
CA LYS A 221 32.24 29.85 -21.07
C LYS A 221 31.18 29.14 -21.90
N THR A 222 30.39 28.31 -21.27
CA THR A 222 29.34 27.52 -21.95
C THR A 222 28.18 28.38 -22.48
N THR A 223 27.90 29.52 -21.83
CA THR A 223 26.75 30.36 -22.14
C THR A 223 27.01 31.40 -23.26
N ASP A 224 28.16 32.07 -23.21
CA ASP A 224 28.50 33.16 -24.10
C ASP A 224 29.74 32.87 -24.98
N ARG A 225 30.38 31.72 -24.72
CA ARG A 225 31.60 31.26 -25.44
C ARG A 225 32.75 32.24 -25.43
N SER A 226 32.76 33.17 -24.48
CA SER A 226 33.86 34.10 -24.30
C SER A 226 35.14 33.42 -23.86
N THR A 227 36.28 33.94 -24.31
CA THR A 227 37.62 33.45 -23.94
C THR A 227 38.56 34.61 -23.69
N PHE A 228 39.73 34.33 -23.15
CA PHE A 228 40.79 35.33 -22.99
C PHE A 228 41.54 35.58 -24.29
N VAL A 229 41.94 36.82 -24.52
CA VAL A 229 42.76 37.19 -25.67
C VAL A 229 44.01 36.33 -25.79
N GLY A 230 44.25 35.82 -26.98
CA GLY A 230 45.43 34.97 -27.26
C GLY A 230 45.27 33.50 -26.82
N ARG A 231 44.08 33.08 -26.40
CA ARG A 231 43.78 31.68 -26.08
C ARG A 231 43.00 31.01 -27.21
N ALA A 232 43.42 29.82 -27.59
CA ALA A 232 42.70 29.01 -28.54
C ALA A 232 41.39 28.50 -27.94
N VAL A 233 40.30 28.56 -28.70
CA VAL A 233 39.01 27.97 -28.39
C VAL A 233 38.75 26.85 -29.37
N TYR A 234 38.44 25.67 -28.80
CA TYR A 234 38.02 24.51 -29.61
C TYR A 234 36.50 24.38 -29.49
N LEU A 235 35.84 24.43 -30.64
CA LEU A 235 34.41 24.27 -30.77
C LEU A 235 34.15 23.01 -31.56
N ALA A 236 33.50 22.03 -30.95
CA ALA A 236 33.01 20.87 -31.68
C ALA A 236 31.49 20.74 -31.39
N PRO A 237 30.64 20.87 -32.40
CA PRO A 237 29.24 20.63 -32.25
C PRO A 237 28.96 19.13 -32.12
N SER A 238 28.08 18.80 -31.22
CA SER A 238 27.38 17.52 -31.22
C SER A 238 26.15 17.65 -32.12
N LEU A 239 26.05 16.77 -33.09
CA LEU A 239 24.97 16.79 -34.08
C LEU A 239 24.03 15.63 -33.86
N ALA A 240 22.73 15.89 -33.91
CA ALA A 240 21.72 14.86 -33.91
C ALA A 240 20.74 15.08 -35.07
N TYR A 241 20.29 14.00 -35.68
CA TYR A 241 19.28 13.97 -36.74
C TYR A 241 19.67 14.77 -38.01
N ILE A 242 20.95 14.83 -38.34
CA ILE A 242 21.48 15.49 -39.51
C ILE A 242 22.21 14.48 -40.39
N ALA A 243 21.73 14.23 -41.58
CA ALA A 243 22.45 13.47 -42.61
C ALA A 243 23.33 14.39 -43.40
N ASP A 244 24.57 13.98 -43.70
CA ASP A 244 25.55 14.71 -44.54
C ASP A 244 25.72 16.20 -44.14
N PRO A 245 26.14 16.52 -42.90
CA PRO A 245 26.21 17.88 -42.41
C PRO A 245 27.28 18.67 -43.16
N GLN A 246 26.90 19.86 -43.59
CA GLN A 246 27.84 20.86 -44.15
C GLN A 246 28.09 21.94 -43.09
N PHE A 247 29.35 22.25 -42.85
CA PHE A 247 29.71 23.23 -41.82
C PHE A 247 30.25 24.52 -42.48
N VAL A 248 29.71 25.63 -42.03
CA VAL A 248 30.25 26.94 -42.30
C VAL A 248 30.52 27.65 -40.99
N TRP A 249 31.74 28.09 -40.78
CA TRP A 249 32.13 28.89 -39.64
C TRP A 249 32.36 30.32 -40.07
N SER A 250 31.74 31.29 -39.42
CA SER A 250 31.97 32.70 -39.61
C SER A 250 32.37 33.32 -38.29
N VAL A 251 33.30 34.31 -38.36
CA VAL A 251 33.69 35.14 -37.23
C VAL A 251 33.50 36.58 -37.70
N ASP A 252 32.69 37.33 -36.93
CA ASP A 252 32.43 38.75 -37.16
C ASP A 252 33.49 39.63 -36.48
#